data_c02634105c0b0eea02fd85a1cb617b42
#
_entry.id   c02634105c0b0eea02fd85a1cb617b42
#
_cell.length_a   1.000
_cell.length_b   1.000
_cell.length_c   1.000
_cell.angle_alpha   90.00
_cell.angle_beta   90.00
_cell.angle_gamma   90.00
#
_symmetry.space_group_name_H-M   'P 1'
#
loop_
_entity.id
_entity.type
_entity.pdbx_description
1 polymer ?
#
loop_
_entity_poly.entity_id
_entity_poly.type
_entity_poly.pdbx_seq_one_letter_code
_entity_poly.pdbx_strand_id
1 'polypeptide(L)'
;MVNIHPTARIHPTALVDERATIGQDVVVGPFCYVGPDVKIGDRTVLRSHVTVEGRTTLGADNVVYPGAAIGCEPQDKKYAGEDTVLVVGDRNVIRENCTLSIGTVQDEGITRVGSDNLFMANAHVAHDCLVGNGTILANNVALAGHVTLEDYAIVGGQTGVHQFCRVGAHAMVGGVAAVTRDVPPYVICAGNPCVPHGLNLVGLRRSGFNDDQMRALRRAYGALYRENLTVKEALEKIEALKTEFPDAAEVLTHFGDFVAASTRGLIR
;
A
#
# COMPACT_ATOMS: atom_id res chain seq x y z
N MET A 1 29.75 -16.39 8.95
CA MET A 1 28.77 -17.02 9.86
C MET A 1 27.53 -17.27 9.00
N VAL A 2 26.97 -18.48 9.07
CA VAL A 2 25.75 -18.80 8.30
C VAL A 2 24.61 -17.97 8.92
N ASN A 3 24.04 -17.04 8.16
CA ASN A 3 22.95 -16.19 8.61
C ASN A 3 21.55 -16.87 8.47
N ILE A 4 21.54 -18.20 8.40
CA ILE A 4 20.32 -18.99 8.27
C ILE A 4 20.01 -19.63 9.62
N HIS A 5 18.83 -19.35 10.17
CA HIS A 5 18.42 -19.93 11.45
C HIS A 5 18.31 -21.45 11.35
N PRO A 6 18.77 -22.24 12.37
CA PRO A 6 18.78 -23.73 12.29
C PRO A 6 17.41 -24.38 12.10
N THR A 7 16.31 -23.70 12.45
CA THR A 7 14.93 -24.23 12.27
C THR A 7 14.34 -23.88 10.92
N ALA A 8 15.02 -23.05 10.10
CA ALA A 8 14.55 -22.71 8.76
C ALA A 8 14.53 -23.96 7.87
N ARG A 9 13.48 -24.09 7.05
CA ARG A 9 13.30 -25.22 6.13
C ARG A 9 13.46 -24.73 4.69
N ILE A 10 14.59 -25.06 4.10
CA ILE A 10 14.92 -24.69 2.71
C ILE A 10 14.80 -25.93 1.83
N HIS A 11 13.96 -25.82 0.80
CA HIS A 11 13.82 -26.93 -0.17
C HIS A 11 15.12 -27.13 -0.96
N PRO A 12 15.53 -28.37 -1.22
CA PRO A 12 16.83 -28.66 -1.90
C PRO A 12 16.99 -28.04 -3.30
N THR A 13 15.88 -27.68 -3.96
CA THR A 13 15.90 -27.01 -5.28
C THR A 13 15.83 -25.48 -5.18
N ALA A 14 15.74 -24.91 -3.99
CA ALA A 14 15.82 -23.46 -3.80
C ALA A 14 17.28 -23.00 -3.86
N LEU A 15 17.49 -21.83 -4.45
CA LEU A 15 18.79 -21.15 -4.46
C LEU A 15 18.73 -20.01 -3.45
N VAL A 16 19.45 -20.16 -2.33
CA VAL A 16 19.56 -19.15 -1.28
C VAL A 16 21.02 -18.74 -1.18
N ASP A 17 21.31 -17.44 -1.39
CA ASP A 17 22.66 -16.93 -1.27
C ASP A 17 23.15 -17.04 0.18
N GLU A 18 24.42 -17.37 0.39
CA GLU A 18 25.03 -17.54 1.72
C GLU A 18 25.05 -16.27 2.56
N ARG A 19 24.93 -15.09 1.93
CA ARG A 19 24.86 -13.77 2.59
C ARG A 19 23.43 -13.42 3.03
N ALA A 20 22.41 -14.11 2.53
CA ALA A 20 21.03 -13.88 2.93
C ALA A 20 20.84 -14.15 4.43
N THR A 21 19.99 -13.38 5.07
CA THR A 21 19.59 -13.61 6.48
C THR A 21 18.21 -14.24 6.52
N ILE A 22 18.11 -15.45 7.08
CA ILE A 22 16.85 -16.23 7.15
C ILE A 22 16.49 -16.45 8.62
N GLY A 23 15.34 -15.95 9.03
CA GLY A 23 14.85 -16.03 10.40
C GLY A 23 14.36 -17.40 10.83
N GLN A 24 13.88 -17.46 12.07
CA GLN A 24 13.38 -18.69 12.70
C GLN A 24 12.13 -19.22 11.97
N ASP A 25 12.07 -20.55 11.78
CA ASP A 25 10.93 -21.25 11.21
C ASP A 25 10.48 -20.76 9.82
N VAL A 26 11.34 -20.02 9.12
CA VAL A 26 11.10 -19.63 7.73
C VAL A 26 11.03 -20.87 6.83
N VAL A 27 10.10 -20.86 5.89
CA VAL A 27 9.97 -21.90 4.88
C VAL A 27 10.29 -21.32 3.50
N VAL A 28 11.30 -21.87 2.83
CA VAL A 28 11.64 -21.57 1.44
C VAL A 28 11.30 -22.77 0.57
N GLY A 29 10.25 -22.62 -0.23
CA GLY A 29 9.71 -23.68 -1.10
C GLY A 29 10.59 -23.99 -2.32
N PRO A 30 10.16 -24.95 -3.15
CA PRO A 30 10.94 -25.39 -4.31
C PRO A 30 11.08 -24.28 -5.35
N PHE A 31 12.25 -24.24 -6.01
CA PHE A 31 12.59 -23.31 -7.10
C PHE A 31 12.48 -21.85 -6.72
N CYS A 32 12.59 -21.51 -5.43
CA CYS A 32 12.73 -20.13 -4.99
C CYS A 32 14.17 -19.63 -5.20
N TYR A 33 14.30 -18.34 -5.44
CA TYR A 33 15.57 -17.62 -5.41
C TYR A 33 15.55 -16.58 -4.29
N VAL A 34 16.59 -16.56 -3.45
CA VAL A 34 16.80 -15.56 -2.41
C VAL A 34 18.19 -14.97 -2.56
N GLY A 35 18.25 -13.69 -2.89
CA GLY A 35 19.48 -12.96 -3.19
C GLY A 35 20.31 -12.61 -1.95
N PRO A 36 21.53 -12.08 -2.16
CA PRO A 36 22.55 -11.90 -1.10
C PRO A 36 22.19 -10.86 -0.05
N ASP A 37 21.50 -9.79 -0.42
CA ASP A 37 21.19 -8.66 0.47
C ASP A 37 19.77 -8.73 1.03
N VAL A 38 19.18 -9.94 0.99
CA VAL A 38 17.83 -10.23 1.45
C VAL A 38 17.83 -10.61 2.92
N LYS A 39 16.85 -10.06 3.66
CA LYS A 39 16.55 -10.46 5.03
C LYS A 39 15.10 -10.93 5.11
N ILE A 40 14.86 -12.12 5.63
CA ILE A 40 13.52 -12.71 5.80
C ILE A 40 13.28 -12.94 7.29
N GLY A 41 12.25 -12.29 7.82
CA GLY A 41 11.81 -12.41 9.20
C GLY A 41 11.13 -13.74 9.51
N ASP A 42 10.99 -14.01 10.79
CA ASP A 42 10.54 -15.30 11.33
C ASP A 42 9.20 -15.79 10.76
N ARG A 43 9.04 -17.10 10.62
CA ARG A 43 7.81 -17.80 10.19
C ARG A 43 7.27 -17.38 8.82
N THR A 44 8.01 -16.58 8.07
CA THR A 44 7.64 -16.22 6.69
C THR A 44 7.73 -17.44 5.78
N VAL A 45 6.74 -17.58 4.90
CA VAL A 45 6.63 -18.70 3.98
C VAL A 45 6.75 -18.21 2.53
N LEU A 46 7.81 -18.59 1.87
CA LEU A 46 7.93 -18.49 0.42
C LEU A 46 7.44 -19.81 -0.19
N ARG A 47 6.37 -19.77 -0.98
CA ARG A 47 5.89 -20.95 -1.71
C ARG A 47 6.83 -21.27 -2.87
N SER A 48 6.42 -22.07 -3.83
CA SER A 48 7.28 -22.40 -4.97
C SER A 48 7.49 -21.23 -5.93
N HIS A 49 8.66 -21.16 -6.60
CA HIS A 49 8.95 -20.20 -7.67
C HIS A 49 8.81 -18.72 -7.24
N VAL A 50 9.19 -18.41 -6.02
CA VAL A 50 9.26 -17.02 -5.51
C VAL A 50 10.67 -16.50 -5.70
N THR A 51 10.79 -15.28 -6.20
CA THR A 51 12.05 -14.53 -6.26
C THR A 51 12.03 -13.43 -5.20
N VAL A 52 13.06 -13.40 -4.35
CA VAL A 52 13.33 -12.27 -3.45
C VAL A 52 14.74 -11.81 -3.70
N GLU A 53 14.92 -10.59 -4.15
CA GLU A 53 16.22 -10.05 -4.56
C GLU A 53 16.39 -8.59 -4.16
N GLY A 54 17.44 -7.96 -4.64
CA GLY A 54 17.77 -6.60 -4.26
C GLY A 54 18.03 -6.47 -2.75
N ARG A 55 18.16 -5.25 -2.28
CA ARG A 55 18.33 -4.97 -0.86
C ARG A 55 16.97 -4.95 -0.16
N THR A 56 16.43 -6.14 0.10
CA THR A 56 15.06 -6.35 0.54
C THR A 56 14.99 -6.89 1.96
N THR A 57 14.12 -6.29 2.78
CA THR A 57 13.72 -6.81 4.09
C THR A 57 12.25 -7.21 4.05
N LEU A 58 11.99 -8.49 4.28
CA LEU A 58 10.65 -9.04 4.55
C LEU A 58 10.53 -9.29 6.05
N GLY A 59 9.50 -8.75 6.68
CA GLY A 59 9.18 -8.98 8.09
C GLY A 59 8.75 -10.42 8.38
N ALA A 60 8.15 -10.62 9.54
CA ALA A 60 7.70 -11.92 10.02
C ALA A 60 6.30 -12.30 9.48
N ASP A 61 5.98 -13.60 9.52
CA ASP A 61 4.64 -14.14 9.25
C ASP A 61 4.07 -13.81 7.86
N ASN A 62 4.91 -13.41 6.90
CA ASN A 62 4.45 -13.17 5.53
C ASN A 62 4.22 -14.48 4.77
N VAL A 63 3.25 -14.51 3.88
CA VAL A 63 3.01 -15.64 2.98
C VAL A 63 3.09 -15.17 1.54
N VAL A 64 4.08 -15.69 0.81
CA VAL A 64 4.37 -15.32 -0.58
C VAL A 64 4.04 -16.49 -1.50
N TYR A 65 3.24 -16.23 -2.51
CA TYR A 65 2.70 -17.22 -3.44
C TYR A 65 3.52 -17.32 -4.74
N PRO A 66 3.30 -18.40 -5.51
CA PRO A 66 4.14 -18.70 -6.67
C PRO A 66 4.22 -17.57 -7.70
N GLY A 67 5.41 -17.39 -8.26
CA GLY A 67 5.67 -16.40 -9.29
C GLY A 67 5.80 -14.96 -8.80
N ALA A 68 5.62 -14.70 -7.50
CA ALA A 68 5.86 -13.37 -6.96
C ALA A 68 7.35 -13.02 -7.04
N ALA A 69 7.64 -11.76 -7.42
CA ALA A 69 8.97 -11.21 -7.54
C ALA A 69 9.09 -9.95 -6.66
N ILE A 70 9.91 -10.04 -5.63
CA ILE A 70 9.99 -9.07 -4.54
C ILE A 70 11.40 -8.48 -4.50
N GLY A 71 11.50 -7.16 -4.50
CA GLY A 71 12.77 -6.45 -4.48
C GLY A 71 13.41 -6.32 -5.85
N CYS A 72 12.61 -6.44 -6.93
CA CYS A 72 13.09 -6.27 -8.29
C CYS A 72 13.56 -4.85 -8.56
N GLU A 73 14.44 -4.71 -9.53
CA GLU A 73 14.85 -3.41 -10.05
C GLU A 73 13.65 -2.56 -10.46
N PRO A 74 13.69 -1.24 -10.24
CA PRO A 74 12.67 -0.31 -10.71
C PRO A 74 12.48 -0.37 -12.23
N GLN A 75 11.23 -0.35 -12.66
CA GLN A 75 10.91 -0.20 -14.10
C GLN A 75 10.97 1.26 -14.51
N ASP A 76 12.04 1.95 -14.15
CA ASP A 76 12.33 3.35 -14.50
C ASP A 76 13.62 3.42 -15.33
N LYS A 77 13.54 4.07 -16.49
CA LYS A 77 14.70 4.26 -17.39
C LYS A 77 15.86 5.04 -16.77
N LYS A 78 15.62 5.75 -15.67
CA LYS A 78 16.64 6.51 -14.95
C LYS A 78 17.43 5.65 -13.96
N TYR A 79 16.88 4.50 -13.56
CA TYR A 79 17.57 3.60 -12.64
C TYR A 79 18.84 3.05 -13.29
N ALA A 80 19.97 3.16 -12.61
CA ALA A 80 21.29 2.78 -13.09
C ALA A 80 22.02 1.80 -12.15
N GLY A 81 21.26 1.07 -11.31
CA GLY A 81 21.83 0.10 -10.36
C GLY A 81 22.20 0.69 -9.00
N GLU A 82 21.56 1.78 -8.61
CA GLU A 82 21.82 2.44 -7.32
C GLU A 82 21.42 1.57 -6.14
N ASP A 83 22.09 1.77 -5.00
CA ASP A 83 21.85 1.05 -3.75
C ASP A 83 20.59 1.57 -3.03
N THR A 84 19.45 1.09 -3.48
CA THR A 84 18.12 1.43 -2.95
C THR A 84 17.43 0.19 -2.37
N VAL A 85 16.35 0.36 -1.62
CA VAL A 85 15.83 -0.70 -0.78
C VAL A 85 14.32 -0.91 -0.93
N LEU A 86 13.86 -2.12 -0.56
CA LEU A 86 12.47 -2.45 -0.28
C LEU A 86 12.35 -2.92 1.17
N VAL A 87 11.40 -2.36 1.91
CA VAL A 87 11.05 -2.83 3.25
C VAL A 87 9.58 -3.22 3.27
N VAL A 88 9.32 -4.47 3.64
CA VAL A 88 7.97 -5.05 3.80
C VAL A 88 7.80 -5.46 5.25
N GLY A 89 6.71 -5.03 5.87
CA GLY A 89 6.35 -5.38 7.25
C GLY A 89 5.91 -6.83 7.41
N ASP A 90 5.08 -7.07 8.39
CA ASP A 90 4.69 -8.40 8.85
C ASP A 90 3.31 -8.82 8.33
N ARG A 91 3.01 -10.12 8.33
CA ARG A 91 1.69 -10.73 8.10
C ARG A 91 1.04 -10.34 6.78
N ASN A 92 1.82 -9.99 5.78
CA ASN A 92 1.30 -9.72 4.45
C ASN A 92 1.04 -11.02 3.69
N VAL A 93 -0.02 -11.03 2.90
CA VAL A 93 -0.32 -12.08 1.94
C VAL A 93 -0.08 -11.55 0.54
N ILE A 94 0.99 -12.04 -0.11
CA ILE A 94 1.42 -11.62 -1.44
C ILE A 94 1.12 -12.77 -2.39
N ARG A 95 0.06 -12.60 -3.20
CA ARG A 95 -0.45 -13.64 -4.09
C ARG A 95 0.40 -13.78 -5.35
N GLU A 96 -0.06 -14.67 -6.21
CA GLU A 96 0.65 -15.15 -7.40
C GLU A 96 1.04 -13.99 -8.33
N ASN A 97 2.28 -14.03 -8.82
CA ASN A 97 2.85 -13.10 -9.79
C ASN A 97 2.81 -11.62 -9.36
N CYS A 98 2.67 -11.32 -8.09
CA CYS A 98 2.84 -9.95 -7.60
C CYS A 98 4.27 -9.49 -7.82
N THR A 99 4.46 -8.19 -8.11
CA THR A 99 5.77 -7.57 -8.24
C THR A 99 5.90 -6.36 -7.32
N LEU A 100 6.97 -6.31 -6.53
CA LEU A 100 7.30 -5.21 -5.64
C LEU A 100 8.72 -4.75 -5.97
N SER A 101 8.89 -3.48 -6.37
CA SER A 101 10.20 -2.93 -6.73
C SER A 101 10.88 -2.25 -5.54
N ILE A 102 12.22 -2.22 -5.55
CA ILE A 102 13.00 -1.35 -4.66
C ILE A 102 12.78 0.12 -5.01
N GLY A 103 13.25 1.05 -4.18
CA GLY A 103 13.16 2.50 -4.42
C GLY A 103 14.13 3.02 -5.47
N THR A 104 14.14 4.34 -5.66
CA THR A 104 15.08 5.05 -6.54
C THR A 104 15.72 6.24 -5.83
N VAL A 105 16.89 6.67 -6.29
CA VAL A 105 17.60 7.85 -5.75
C VAL A 105 16.92 9.19 -6.10
N GLN A 106 15.88 9.14 -6.92
CA GLN A 106 15.07 10.32 -7.23
C GLN A 106 14.13 10.71 -6.09
N ASP A 107 13.97 9.84 -5.10
CA ASP A 107 13.25 10.05 -3.85
C ASP A 107 14.12 9.61 -2.66
N GLU A 108 13.52 9.06 -1.62
CA GLU A 108 14.25 8.59 -0.43
C GLU A 108 15.07 7.30 -0.63
N GLY A 109 15.05 6.71 -1.82
CA GLY A 109 15.73 5.44 -2.11
C GLY A 109 15.03 4.21 -1.54
N ILE A 110 13.75 4.33 -1.19
CA ILE A 110 13.05 3.26 -0.49
C ILE A 110 11.59 3.10 -0.93
N THR A 111 11.21 1.87 -1.21
CA THR A 111 9.80 1.45 -1.26
C THR A 111 9.42 0.85 0.09
N ARG A 112 8.31 1.29 0.68
CA ARG A 112 7.82 0.81 1.99
C ARG A 112 6.45 0.17 1.86
N VAL A 113 6.31 -1.00 2.44
CA VAL A 113 5.04 -1.71 2.59
C VAL A 113 4.86 -2.04 4.07
N GLY A 114 3.73 -1.63 4.63
CA GLY A 114 3.38 -1.93 6.02
C GLY A 114 3.01 -3.40 6.26
N SER A 115 2.16 -3.63 7.21
CA SER A 115 1.77 -4.96 7.68
C SER A 115 0.29 -5.27 7.38
N ASP A 116 -0.07 -6.56 7.47
CA ASP A 116 -1.46 -7.04 7.36
C ASP A 116 -2.12 -6.76 5.99
N ASN A 117 -1.33 -6.61 4.93
CA ASN A 117 -1.83 -6.29 3.60
C ASN A 117 -2.16 -7.56 2.79
N LEU A 118 -3.14 -7.44 1.89
CA LEU A 118 -3.46 -8.45 0.90
C LEU A 118 -3.19 -7.91 -0.52
N PHE A 119 -2.19 -8.45 -1.16
CA PHE A 119 -1.93 -8.22 -2.59
C PHE A 119 -2.42 -9.42 -3.38
N MET A 120 -3.55 -9.25 -4.09
CA MET A 120 -4.10 -10.33 -4.91
C MET A 120 -3.28 -10.51 -6.19
N ALA A 121 -3.54 -11.58 -6.91
CA ALA A 121 -2.72 -12.00 -8.04
C ALA A 121 -2.47 -10.88 -9.07
N ASN A 122 -1.22 -10.81 -9.54
CA ASN A 122 -0.70 -9.83 -10.49
C ASN A 122 -0.73 -8.37 -10.01
N ALA A 123 -0.86 -8.10 -8.70
CA ALA A 123 -0.72 -6.73 -8.21
C ALA A 123 0.73 -6.25 -8.35
N HIS A 124 0.90 -4.98 -8.70
CA HIS A 124 2.19 -4.32 -8.88
C HIS A 124 2.34 -3.13 -7.94
N VAL A 125 3.44 -3.09 -7.20
CA VAL A 125 3.89 -1.95 -6.39
C VAL A 125 5.20 -1.46 -6.98
N ALA A 126 5.17 -0.31 -7.65
CA ALA A 126 6.37 0.29 -8.25
C ALA A 126 7.29 0.91 -7.18
N HIS A 127 8.42 1.43 -7.64
CA HIS A 127 9.44 2.09 -6.84
C HIS A 127 8.89 3.27 -6.03
N ASP A 128 9.48 3.52 -4.87
CA ASP A 128 9.19 4.67 -4.01
C ASP A 128 7.72 4.77 -3.53
N CYS A 129 6.95 3.68 -3.66
CA CYS A 129 5.61 3.63 -3.11
C CYS A 129 5.66 3.52 -1.58
N LEU A 130 4.70 4.20 -0.93
CA LEU A 130 4.44 4.10 0.50
C LEU A 130 3.08 3.41 0.69
N VAL A 131 3.08 2.14 1.08
CA VAL A 131 1.87 1.36 1.33
C VAL A 131 1.72 1.16 2.83
N GLY A 132 0.60 1.59 3.38
CA GLY A 132 0.26 1.48 4.80
C GLY A 132 -0.07 0.05 5.24
N ASN A 133 -0.87 -0.07 6.29
CA ASN A 133 -1.25 -1.33 6.90
C ASN A 133 -2.69 -1.72 6.55
N GLY A 134 -2.97 -3.02 6.52
CA GLY A 134 -4.33 -3.53 6.29
C GLY A 134 -4.92 -3.18 4.92
N THR A 135 -4.10 -2.84 3.93
CA THR A 135 -4.55 -2.47 2.59
C THR A 135 -4.89 -3.69 1.74
N ILE A 136 -5.74 -3.50 0.75
CA ILE A 136 -6.07 -4.53 -0.23
C ILE A 136 -5.83 -4.00 -1.63
N LEU A 137 -4.93 -4.63 -2.37
CA LEU A 137 -4.79 -4.49 -3.81
C LEU A 137 -5.44 -5.71 -4.47
N ALA A 138 -6.57 -5.50 -5.14
CA ALA A 138 -7.24 -6.60 -5.83
C ALA A 138 -6.46 -7.00 -7.10
N ASN A 139 -6.95 -8.04 -7.80
CA ASN A 139 -6.24 -8.60 -8.96
C ASN A 139 -5.89 -7.55 -10.02
N ASN A 140 -4.65 -7.60 -10.52
CA ASN A 140 -4.13 -6.72 -11.58
C ASN A 140 -4.15 -5.22 -11.24
N VAL A 141 -4.14 -4.84 -9.97
CA VAL A 141 -3.92 -3.44 -9.58
C VAL A 141 -2.48 -3.05 -9.85
N ALA A 142 -2.26 -1.86 -10.41
CA ALA A 142 -0.95 -1.29 -10.61
C ALA A 142 -0.82 0.05 -9.90
N LEU A 143 0.08 0.12 -8.92
CA LEU A 143 0.54 1.37 -8.32
C LEU A 143 1.79 1.82 -9.08
N ALA A 144 1.73 2.97 -9.75
CA ALA A 144 2.90 3.57 -10.38
C ALA A 144 3.86 4.16 -9.31
N GLY A 145 5.05 4.60 -9.71
CA GLY A 145 6.05 5.12 -8.77
C GLY A 145 5.54 6.26 -7.88
N HIS A 146 6.05 6.32 -6.64
CA HIS A 146 5.76 7.37 -5.65
C HIS A 146 4.28 7.45 -5.21
N VAL A 147 3.50 6.39 -5.38
CA VAL A 147 2.13 6.33 -4.89
C VAL A 147 2.12 6.12 -3.38
N THR A 148 1.31 6.91 -2.67
CA THR A 148 1.01 6.67 -1.25
C THR A 148 -0.36 6.03 -1.12
N LEU A 149 -0.40 4.87 -0.48
CA LEU A 149 -1.64 4.18 -0.10
C LEU A 149 -1.71 4.14 1.42
N GLU A 150 -2.63 4.88 2.02
CA GLU A 150 -2.76 4.93 3.47
C GLU A 150 -3.46 3.67 4.04
N ASP A 151 -3.48 3.55 5.37
CA ASP A 151 -3.99 2.37 6.07
C ASP A 151 -5.43 2.02 5.67
N TYR A 152 -5.69 0.72 5.55
CA TYR A 152 -7.01 0.16 5.24
C TYR A 152 -7.63 0.61 3.91
N ALA A 153 -6.86 1.23 3.03
CA ALA A 153 -7.33 1.56 1.70
C ALA A 153 -7.51 0.30 0.84
N ILE A 154 -8.55 0.29 0.02
CA ILE A 154 -8.88 -0.83 -0.87
C ILE A 154 -8.86 -0.32 -2.31
N VAL A 155 -8.09 -0.99 -3.16
CA VAL A 155 -8.05 -0.70 -4.59
C VAL A 155 -8.62 -1.89 -5.36
N GLY A 156 -9.72 -1.65 -6.06
CA GLY A 156 -10.44 -2.65 -6.85
C GLY A 156 -9.65 -3.13 -8.07
N GLY A 157 -9.97 -4.34 -8.52
CA GLY A 157 -9.19 -5.02 -9.57
C GLY A 157 -9.09 -4.24 -10.89
N GLN A 158 -7.98 -4.46 -11.61
CA GLN A 158 -7.68 -3.81 -12.89
C GLN A 158 -7.61 -2.28 -12.83
N THR A 159 -7.36 -1.73 -11.65
CA THR A 159 -7.22 -0.28 -11.42
C THR A 159 -5.76 0.13 -11.55
N GLY A 160 -5.51 1.22 -12.27
CA GLY A 160 -4.23 1.92 -12.31
C GLY A 160 -4.24 3.17 -11.44
N VAL A 161 -3.21 3.32 -10.60
CA VAL A 161 -2.99 4.55 -9.83
C VAL A 161 -1.77 5.27 -10.39
N HIS A 162 -1.99 6.49 -10.87
CA HIS A 162 -0.94 7.31 -11.51
C HIS A 162 0.12 7.72 -10.48
N GLN A 163 1.37 7.87 -10.95
CA GLN A 163 2.50 8.29 -10.11
C GLN A 163 2.21 9.55 -9.29
N PHE A 164 2.74 9.57 -8.07
CA PHE A 164 2.57 10.66 -7.09
C PHE A 164 1.13 10.87 -6.58
N CYS A 165 0.18 10.02 -6.94
CA CYS A 165 -1.15 10.08 -6.36
C CYS A 165 -1.18 9.47 -4.95
N ARG A 166 -2.07 10.00 -4.13
CA ARG A 166 -2.34 9.50 -2.79
C ARG A 166 -3.74 8.92 -2.71
N VAL A 167 -3.88 7.76 -2.08
CA VAL A 167 -5.18 7.16 -1.75
C VAL A 167 -5.28 7.11 -0.22
N GLY A 168 -6.19 7.88 0.32
CA GLY A 168 -6.33 8.09 1.77
C GLY A 168 -6.87 6.85 2.50
N ALA A 169 -6.71 6.88 3.83
CA ALA A 169 -7.11 5.77 4.69
C ALA A 169 -8.60 5.41 4.56
N HIS A 170 -8.88 4.10 4.61
CA HIS A 170 -10.23 3.57 4.46
C HIS A 170 -10.95 3.98 3.15
N ALA A 171 -10.25 4.59 2.20
CA ALA A 171 -10.83 4.85 0.89
C ALA A 171 -11.05 3.54 0.13
N MET A 172 -12.06 3.52 -0.74
CA MET A 172 -12.34 2.40 -1.62
C MET A 172 -12.39 2.86 -3.07
N VAL A 173 -11.42 2.42 -3.85
CA VAL A 173 -11.39 2.63 -5.29
C VAL A 173 -12.08 1.44 -5.96
N GLY A 174 -13.11 1.69 -6.74
CA GLY A 174 -13.81 0.66 -7.52
C GLY A 174 -12.89 0.03 -8.58
N GLY A 175 -13.26 -1.16 -9.04
CA GLY A 175 -12.50 -1.84 -10.10
C GLY A 175 -12.53 -1.10 -11.44
N VAL A 176 -11.52 -1.38 -12.29
CA VAL A 176 -11.38 -0.77 -13.64
C VAL A 176 -11.33 0.77 -13.60
N ALA A 177 -10.78 1.33 -12.53
CA ALA A 177 -10.67 2.77 -12.38
C ALA A 177 -9.29 3.29 -12.86
N ALA A 178 -9.27 4.56 -13.29
CA ALA A 178 -8.02 5.29 -13.54
C ALA A 178 -7.90 6.43 -12.52
N VAL A 179 -7.05 6.23 -11.50
CA VAL A 179 -6.80 7.22 -10.46
C VAL A 179 -5.67 8.13 -10.91
N THR A 180 -5.99 9.36 -11.31
CA THR A 180 -5.03 10.36 -11.80
C THR A 180 -4.87 11.55 -10.87
N ARG A 181 -5.61 11.57 -9.76
CA ARG A 181 -5.59 12.58 -8.70
C ARG A 181 -5.77 11.92 -7.34
N ASP A 182 -5.49 12.68 -6.27
CA ASP A 182 -5.60 12.19 -4.91
C ASP A 182 -7.04 11.82 -4.53
N VAL A 183 -7.18 10.67 -3.90
CA VAL A 183 -8.44 10.15 -3.35
C VAL A 183 -8.47 10.44 -1.85
N PRO A 184 -9.35 11.33 -1.35
CA PRO A 184 -9.39 11.61 0.08
C PRO A 184 -9.73 10.39 0.93
N PRO A 185 -9.32 10.38 2.22
CA PRO A 185 -9.67 9.32 3.15
C PRO A 185 -11.17 9.08 3.23
N TYR A 186 -11.57 7.85 3.47
CA TYR A 186 -12.96 7.44 3.73
C TYR A 186 -13.89 7.50 2.51
N VAL A 187 -13.41 7.90 1.34
CA VAL A 187 -14.22 8.11 0.13
C VAL A 187 -14.30 6.84 -0.71
N ILE A 188 -15.46 6.59 -1.31
CA ILE A 188 -15.60 5.66 -2.44
C ILE A 188 -15.47 6.46 -3.75
N CYS A 189 -14.64 5.97 -4.64
CA CYS A 189 -14.53 6.51 -6.01
C CYS A 189 -14.45 5.38 -7.03
N ALA A 190 -14.78 5.68 -8.27
CA ALA A 190 -14.73 4.72 -9.39
C ALA A 190 -14.68 5.44 -10.73
N GLY A 191 -14.43 4.69 -11.79
CA GLY A 191 -14.51 5.16 -13.18
C GLY A 191 -13.17 5.58 -13.79
N ASN A 192 -13.26 5.98 -15.06
CA ASN A 192 -12.12 6.50 -15.84
C ASN A 192 -12.55 7.78 -16.58
N PRO A 193 -12.13 8.97 -16.11
CA PRO A 193 -11.35 9.23 -14.90
C PRO A 193 -12.09 8.85 -13.61
N CYS A 194 -11.33 8.55 -12.54
CA CYS A 194 -11.90 8.22 -11.23
C CYS A 194 -12.59 9.45 -10.61
N VAL A 195 -13.86 9.31 -10.22
CA VAL A 195 -14.67 10.36 -9.59
C VAL A 195 -15.24 9.89 -8.24
N PRO A 196 -15.54 10.83 -7.30
CA PRO A 196 -16.09 10.48 -5.99
C PRO A 196 -17.57 10.09 -6.09
N HIS A 197 -17.96 9.01 -5.42
CA HIS A 197 -19.35 8.52 -5.34
C HIS A 197 -19.97 8.66 -3.94
N GLY A 198 -19.19 8.95 -2.92
CA GLY A 198 -19.64 9.09 -1.55
C GLY A 198 -18.61 8.60 -0.54
N LEU A 199 -19.05 8.34 0.69
CA LEU A 199 -18.23 7.75 1.75
C LEU A 199 -18.33 6.23 1.75
N ASN A 200 -17.24 5.58 2.13
CA ASN A 200 -17.16 4.13 2.36
C ASN A 200 -17.88 3.70 3.64
N LEU A 201 -19.17 4.01 3.74
CA LEU A 201 -19.96 3.83 4.97
C LEU A 201 -19.96 2.39 5.48
N VAL A 202 -19.94 1.40 4.57
CA VAL A 202 -19.91 -0.01 4.95
C VAL A 202 -18.54 -0.40 5.52
N GLY A 203 -17.47 0.03 4.86
CA GLY A 203 -16.09 -0.20 5.33
C GLY A 203 -15.85 0.47 6.68
N LEU A 204 -16.25 1.74 6.83
CA LEU A 204 -16.10 2.49 8.08
C LEU A 204 -16.81 1.82 9.25
N ARG A 205 -18.06 1.35 9.06
CA ARG A 205 -18.78 0.61 10.11
C ARG A 205 -18.08 -0.69 10.51
N ARG A 206 -17.57 -1.44 9.53
CA ARG A 206 -16.80 -2.67 9.79
C ARG A 206 -15.49 -2.39 10.53
N SER A 207 -14.92 -1.21 10.33
CA SER A 207 -13.71 -0.73 11.02
C SER A 207 -13.99 -0.09 12.37
N GLY A 208 -15.25 -0.11 12.86
CA GLY A 208 -15.63 0.34 14.20
C GLY A 208 -15.90 1.85 14.33
N PHE A 209 -16.03 2.59 13.22
CA PHE A 209 -16.39 4.01 13.28
C PHE A 209 -17.80 4.19 13.89
N ASN A 210 -17.91 5.06 14.88
CA ASN A 210 -19.16 5.35 15.57
C ASN A 210 -20.07 6.29 14.74
N ASP A 211 -21.32 6.49 15.22
CA ASP A 211 -22.31 7.29 14.49
C ASP A 211 -21.93 8.78 14.42
N ASP A 212 -21.23 9.32 15.41
CA ASP A 212 -20.78 10.70 15.43
C ASP A 212 -19.66 10.92 14.40
N GLN A 213 -18.67 10.04 14.35
CA GLN A 213 -17.65 10.06 13.30
C GLN A 213 -18.27 9.95 11.90
N MET A 214 -19.24 9.04 11.74
CA MET A 214 -19.95 8.87 10.48
C MET A 214 -20.76 10.11 10.07
N ARG A 215 -21.40 10.81 11.04
CA ARG A 215 -22.13 12.07 10.79
C ARG A 215 -21.17 13.20 10.43
N ALA A 216 -20.09 13.35 11.18
CA ALA A 216 -19.06 14.34 10.95
C ALA A 216 -18.44 14.21 9.56
N LEU A 217 -18.03 12.98 9.17
CA LEU A 217 -17.48 12.69 7.84
C LEU A 217 -18.48 12.97 6.71
N ARG A 218 -19.80 12.71 6.90
CA ARG A 218 -20.80 13.08 5.90
C ARG A 218 -20.86 14.59 5.69
N ARG A 219 -20.71 15.37 6.77
CA ARG A 219 -20.66 16.84 6.69
C ARG A 219 -19.40 17.33 6.01
N ALA A 220 -18.23 16.73 6.35
CA ALA A 220 -16.95 17.05 5.72
C ALA A 220 -16.95 16.72 4.21
N TYR A 221 -17.47 15.56 3.84
CA TYR A 221 -17.67 15.18 2.42
C TYR A 221 -18.63 16.16 1.71
N GLY A 222 -19.71 16.57 2.36
CA GLY A 222 -20.65 17.57 1.85
C GLY A 222 -19.97 18.90 1.55
N ALA A 223 -19.18 19.41 2.51
CA ALA A 223 -18.43 20.65 2.34
C ALA A 223 -17.44 20.56 1.16
N LEU A 224 -16.74 19.44 0.99
CA LEU A 224 -15.75 19.30 -0.07
C LEU A 224 -16.37 19.09 -1.47
N TYR A 225 -17.52 18.41 -1.58
CA TYR A 225 -18.02 17.92 -2.88
C TYR A 225 -19.42 18.39 -3.27
N ARG A 226 -20.22 18.93 -2.35
CA ARG A 226 -21.65 19.20 -2.61
C ARG A 226 -22.08 20.64 -2.39
N GLU A 227 -21.30 21.42 -1.65
CA GLU A 227 -21.71 22.76 -1.25
C GLU A 227 -21.12 23.88 -2.13
N ASN A 228 -20.46 23.51 -3.22
CA ASN A 228 -19.88 24.47 -4.16
C ASN A 228 -18.84 25.42 -3.54
N LEU A 229 -18.19 24.98 -2.48
CA LEU A 229 -17.14 25.71 -1.78
C LEU A 229 -15.78 25.58 -2.50
N THR A 230 -14.93 26.56 -2.34
CA THR A 230 -13.50 26.41 -2.62
C THR A 230 -12.88 25.43 -1.63
N VAL A 231 -11.72 24.84 -1.97
CA VAL A 231 -11.01 23.94 -1.04
C VAL A 231 -10.71 24.64 0.29
N LYS A 232 -10.35 25.92 0.26
CA LYS A 232 -10.07 26.70 1.46
C LYS A 232 -11.32 26.83 2.35
N GLU A 233 -12.45 27.24 1.79
CA GLU A 233 -13.71 27.34 2.53
C GLU A 233 -14.19 26.01 3.07
N ALA A 234 -14.00 24.92 2.30
CA ALA A 234 -14.32 23.57 2.74
C ALA A 234 -13.47 23.17 3.95
N LEU A 235 -12.15 23.47 3.93
CA LEU A 235 -11.24 23.21 5.06
C LEU A 235 -11.63 24.00 6.31
N GLU A 236 -11.96 25.30 6.16
CA GLU A 236 -12.43 26.13 7.29
C GLU A 236 -13.71 25.54 7.91
N LYS A 237 -14.62 25.05 7.07
CA LYS A 237 -15.85 24.37 7.54
C LYS A 237 -15.56 23.03 8.21
N ILE A 238 -14.66 22.23 7.67
CA ILE A 238 -14.24 20.94 8.27
C ILE A 238 -13.61 21.19 9.64
N GLU A 239 -12.80 22.22 9.78
CA GLU A 239 -12.21 22.61 11.08
C GLU A 239 -13.29 22.97 12.11
N ALA A 240 -14.28 23.75 11.70
CA ALA A 240 -15.40 24.12 12.57
C ALA A 240 -16.23 22.91 13.05
N LEU A 241 -16.32 21.84 12.24
CA LEU A 241 -17.02 20.61 12.63
C LEU A 241 -16.41 19.91 13.84
N LYS A 242 -15.13 20.10 14.12
CA LYS A 242 -14.46 19.51 15.30
C LYS A 242 -15.06 19.98 16.62
N THR A 243 -15.57 21.21 16.66
CA THR A 243 -16.28 21.76 17.83
C THR A 243 -17.66 21.10 18.00
N GLU A 244 -18.35 20.83 16.90
CA GLU A 244 -19.68 20.21 16.90
C GLU A 244 -19.60 18.69 17.19
N PHE A 245 -18.52 18.05 16.72
CA PHE A 245 -18.28 16.61 16.85
C PHE A 245 -16.91 16.33 17.51
N PRO A 246 -16.74 16.59 18.80
CA PRO A 246 -15.46 16.43 19.48
C PRO A 246 -14.91 15.00 19.40
N ASP A 247 -15.77 13.98 19.45
CA ASP A 247 -15.38 12.57 19.32
C ASP A 247 -14.94 12.18 17.92
N ALA A 248 -15.16 13.04 16.92
CA ALA A 248 -14.73 12.86 15.55
C ALA A 248 -13.53 13.77 15.18
N ALA A 249 -12.96 14.51 16.13
CA ALA A 249 -11.91 15.49 15.85
C ALA A 249 -10.71 14.89 15.11
N GLU A 250 -10.27 13.70 15.50
CA GLU A 250 -9.14 12.99 14.88
C GLU A 250 -9.41 12.66 13.40
N VAL A 251 -10.55 12.07 13.08
CA VAL A 251 -10.90 11.70 11.70
C VAL A 251 -11.14 12.92 10.82
N LEU A 252 -11.67 14.03 11.39
CA LEU A 252 -11.81 15.31 10.69
C LEU A 252 -10.47 15.96 10.43
N THR A 253 -9.54 15.89 11.39
CA THR A 253 -8.16 16.37 11.22
C THR A 253 -7.49 15.63 10.09
N HIS A 254 -7.50 14.30 10.14
CA HIS A 254 -6.89 13.48 9.08
C HIS A 254 -7.48 13.78 7.70
N PHE A 255 -8.81 13.90 7.60
CA PHE A 255 -9.46 14.27 6.34
C PHE A 255 -9.01 15.65 5.83
N GLY A 256 -8.99 16.66 6.73
CA GLY A 256 -8.59 18.02 6.42
C GLY A 256 -7.12 18.11 6.01
N ASP A 257 -6.22 17.50 6.77
CA ASP A 257 -4.78 17.51 6.51
C ASP A 257 -4.44 16.82 5.18
N PHE A 258 -5.10 15.70 4.87
CA PHE A 258 -4.94 15.05 3.57
C PHE A 258 -5.34 15.98 2.43
N VAL A 259 -6.50 16.65 2.55
CA VAL A 259 -7.01 17.59 1.54
C VAL A 259 -6.07 18.79 1.37
N ALA A 260 -5.59 19.36 2.49
CA ALA A 260 -4.70 20.51 2.49
C ALA A 260 -3.32 20.20 1.87
N ALA A 261 -2.80 18.98 2.09
CA ALA A 261 -1.50 18.54 1.60
C ALA A 261 -1.53 18.03 0.14
N SER A 262 -2.69 18.04 -0.53
CA SER A 262 -2.80 17.52 -1.90
C SER A 262 -2.07 18.41 -2.91
N THR A 263 -1.07 17.86 -3.59
CA THR A 263 -0.30 18.53 -4.65
C THR A 263 -0.76 18.13 -6.05
N ARG A 264 -1.36 16.93 -6.20
CA ARG A 264 -1.88 16.44 -7.50
C ARG A 264 -3.31 16.90 -7.76
N GLY A 265 -3.93 17.60 -6.80
CA GLY A 265 -5.36 17.90 -6.79
C GLY A 265 -6.21 16.68 -6.48
N LEU A 266 -7.42 16.92 -6.04
CA LEU A 266 -8.36 15.88 -5.63
C LEU A 266 -9.18 15.38 -6.82
N ILE A 267 -9.65 14.12 -6.75
CA ILE A 267 -10.71 13.61 -7.65
C ILE A 267 -11.96 14.50 -7.53
N ARG A 268 -12.63 14.78 -8.65
CA ARG A 268 -13.87 15.58 -8.71
C ARG A 268 -14.81 15.08 -9.78
#